data_1a6c669df09cd93d66bfd871c6e47ff6
#
_entry.id   1a6c669df09cd93d66bfd871c6e47ff6
#
_cell.length_a   1.000
_cell.length_b   1.000
_cell.length_c   1.000
_cell.angle_alpha   90.00
_cell.angle_beta   90.00
_cell.angle_gamma   90.00
#
_symmetry.space_group_name_H-M   'P 1'
#
loop_
_entity.id
_entity.type
_entity.pdbx_description
1 polymer ?
#
loop_
_entity_poly.entity_id
_entity_poly.type
_entity_poly.pdbx_seq_one_letter_code
_entity_poly.pdbx_strand_id
1 'polypeptide(L)'
;MGKSTKLVSAIDVGSNTIRMIIAEIGENTGINIIDEVKKPIDIGKDTYNYGKISIETIKEACKILKNFKKLMLDYRVTEYRAVSTSGIRESANCDYVLEQIRISS
;
A
#
# COMPACT_ATOMS: atom_id res chain seq x y z
N MET A 1 18.80 -8.41 -24.10
CA MET A 1 18.95 -7.96 -23.81
C MET A 1 19.08 -6.71 -23.84
N GLY A 2 19.40 -6.04 -23.63
CA GLY A 2 19.61 -4.67 -23.81
C GLY A 2 18.51 -3.74 -23.43
N LYS A 3 17.43 -4.20 -22.95
CA LYS A 3 16.37 -3.31 -22.54
C LYS A 3 16.55 -2.91 -21.09
N SER A 4 16.58 -1.61 -20.88
CA SER A 4 16.60 -1.06 -19.53
C SER A 4 15.18 -1.00 -19.01
N THR A 5 14.73 -2.06 -18.40
CA THR A 5 13.42 -2.07 -17.73
C THR A 5 13.61 -2.31 -16.25
N LYS A 6 12.73 -1.75 -15.47
CA LYS A 6 12.71 -2.03 -14.03
C LYS A 6 11.28 -2.20 -13.58
N LEU A 7 11.12 -2.95 -12.50
CA LEU A 7 9.83 -3.15 -11.90
C LEU A 7 9.68 -2.22 -10.70
N VAL A 8 8.56 -1.52 -10.66
CA VAL A 8 8.25 -0.58 -9.60
C VAL A 8 6.87 -0.91 -9.04
N SER A 9 6.57 -0.38 -7.87
CA SER A 9 5.29 -0.60 -7.24
C SER A 9 4.76 0.68 -6.63
N ALA A 10 3.44 0.82 -6.63
CA ALA A 10 2.76 1.89 -5.92
C ALA A 10 1.73 1.26 -4.99
N ILE A 11 1.75 1.67 -3.74
CA ILE A 11 0.80 1.20 -2.73
C ILE A 11 -0.04 2.38 -2.29
N ASP A 12 -1.36 2.20 -2.34
CA ASP A 12 -2.32 3.22 -1.93
C ASP A 12 -3.11 2.67 -0.74
N VAL A 13 -2.89 3.25 0.44
CA VAL A 13 -3.64 2.88 1.64
C VAL A 13 -4.86 3.78 1.69
N GLY A 14 -5.95 3.30 1.12
CA GLY A 14 -7.18 4.05 1.02
C GLY A 14 -8.09 3.87 2.23
N SER A 15 -9.20 4.59 2.23
CA SER A 15 -10.17 4.51 3.32
C SER A 15 -10.86 3.14 3.36
N ASN A 16 -11.14 2.57 2.21
CA ASN A 16 -11.90 1.33 2.10
C ASN A 16 -11.12 0.20 1.45
N THR A 17 -9.96 0.50 0.90
CA THR A 17 -9.19 -0.47 0.12
C THR A 17 -7.71 -0.14 0.24
N ILE A 18 -6.89 -1.17 0.38
CA ILE A 18 -5.44 -1.04 0.22
C ILE A 18 -5.11 -1.68 -1.12
N ARG A 19 -4.44 -0.92 -1.98
CA ARG A 19 -4.16 -1.36 -3.34
C ARG A 19 -2.68 -1.29 -3.62
N MET A 20 -2.19 -2.28 -4.37
CA MET A 20 -0.81 -2.28 -4.86
C MET A 20 -0.85 -2.52 -6.36
N ILE A 21 -0.07 -1.73 -7.07
CA ILE A 21 0.14 -1.91 -8.51
C ILE A 21 1.61 -2.24 -8.71
N ILE A 22 1.88 -3.23 -9.53
CA ILE A 22 3.24 -3.55 -9.98
C ILE A 22 3.31 -3.22 -11.46
N ALA A 23 4.30 -2.43 -11.83
CA ALA A 23 4.45 -1.98 -13.20
C ALA A 23 5.88 -2.12 -13.66
N GLU A 24 6.04 -2.34 -14.96
CA GLU A 24 7.33 -2.35 -15.63
C GLU A 24 7.50 -0.99 -16.30
N ILE A 25 8.65 -0.37 -16.09
CA ILE A 25 8.99 0.89 -16.70
C ILE A 25 10.19 0.68 -17.60
N GLY A 26 10.05 1.05 -18.88
CA GLY A 26 11.13 0.94 -19.83
C GLY A 26 11.37 2.29 -20.52
N GLU A 27 12.58 2.49 -21.02
CA GLU A 27 12.94 3.75 -21.65
C GLU A 27 12.09 4.05 -22.89
N ASN A 28 11.79 3.03 -23.65
CA ASN A 28 11.06 3.22 -24.92
C ASN A 28 9.67 2.62 -24.91
N THR A 29 9.30 1.91 -23.85
CA THR A 29 8.03 1.21 -23.79
C THR A 29 7.03 1.86 -22.84
N GLY A 30 7.46 2.89 -22.11
CA GLY A 30 6.60 3.56 -21.16
C GLY A 30 6.30 2.70 -19.93
N ILE A 31 5.08 2.82 -19.43
CA ILE A 31 4.65 2.13 -18.22
C ILE A 31 3.69 1.00 -18.61
N ASN A 32 3.98 -0.18 -18.15
CA ASN A 32 3.15 -1.35 -18.42
C ASN A 32 2.76 -1.99 -17.09
N ILE A 33 1.46 -1.99 -16.76
CA ILE A 33 0.98 -2.56 -15.51
C ILE A 33 0.99 -4.08 -15.63
N ILE A 34 1.70 -4.74 -14.71
CA ILE A 34 1.83 -6.19 -14.71
C ILE A 34 0.82 -6.83 -13.79
N ASP A 35 0.58 -6.23 -12.64
CA ASP A 35 -0.33 -6.82 -11.66
C ASP A 35 -0.94 -5.73 -10.80
N GLU A 36 -2.13 -6.00 -10.30
CA GLU A 36 -2.84 -5.11 -9.38
C GLU A 36 -3.55 -5.97 -8.34
N VAL A 37 -3.33 -5.65 -7.07
CA VAL A 37 -3.93 -6.36 -5.95
C VAL A 37 -4.69 -5.37 -5.09
N LYS A 38 -5.94 -5.68 -4.77
CA LYS A 38 -6.78 -4.85 -3.91
C LYS A 38 -7.26 -5.68 -2.74
N LYS A 39 -7.24 -5.09 -1.55
CA LYS A 39 -7.77 -5.74 -0.35
C LYS A 39 -8.69 -4.76 0.38
N PRO A 40 -9.89 -5.19 0.77
CA PRO A 40 -10.80 -4.32 1.51
C PRO A 40 -10.29 -4.06 2.92
N ILE A 41 -10.61 -2.89 3.45
CA ILE A 41 -10.26 -2.51 4.80
C ILE A 41 -11.24 -1.45 5.29
N ASP A 42 -11.39 -1.31 6.60
CA ASP A 42 -12.39 -0.44 7.22
C ASP A 42 -11.80 0.82 7.86
N ILE A 43 -10.75 1.39 7.28
CA ILE A 43 -10.08 2.58 7.83
C ILE A 43 -11.06 3.76 7.90
N GLY A 44 -11.76 4.03 6.79
CA GLY A 44 -12.70 5.14 6.73
C GLY A 44 -13.89 4.96 7.67
N LYS A 45 -14.39 3.72 7.73
CA LYS A 45 -15.52 3.39 8.60
C LYS A 45 -15.17 3.60 10.06
N ASP A 46 -13.98 3.12 10.48
CA ASP A 46 -13.52 3.29 11.85
C ASP A 46 -13.38 4.77 12.21
N THR A 47 -12.73 5.53 11.34
CA THR A 47 -12.52 6.96 11.57
C THR A 47 -13.85 7.70 11.66
N TYR A 48 -14.78 7.40 10.77
CA TYR A 48 -16.08 8.03 10.77
C TYR A 48 -16.87 7.71 12.04
N ASN A 49 -16.88 6.43 12.47
CA ASN A 49 -17.68 6.00 13.60
C ASN A 49 -17.05 6.30 14.95
N TYR A 50 -15.73 6.24 15.06
CA TYR A 50 -15.03 6.29 16.35
C TYR A 50 -13.99 7.39 16.44
N GLY A 51 -13.73 8.11 15.36
CA GLY A 51 -12.67 9.13 15.31
C GLY A 51 -11.27 8.56 15.34
N LYS A 52 -11.12 7.25 15.36
CA LYS A 52 -9.81 6.59 15.36
C LYS A 52 -9.95 5.23 14.70
N ILE A 53 -8.81 4.66 14.31
CA ILE A 53 -8.75 3.36 13.65
C ILE A 53 -8.57 2.28 14.72
N SER A 54 -9.39 1.24 14.66
CA SER A 54 -9.33 0.17 15.66
C SER A 54 -8.04 -0.64 15.53
N ILE A 55 -7.66 -1.31 16.63
CA ILE A 55 -6.47 -2.16 16.63
C ILE A 55 -6.64 -3.30 15.65
N GLU A 56 -7.85 -3.86 15.52
CA GLU A 56 -8.12 -4.92 14.58
C GLU A 56 -7.87 -4.47 13.14
N THR A 57 -8.33 -3.27 12.81
CA THR A 57 -8.12 -2.70 11.47
C THR A 57 -6.65 -2.42 11.22
N ILE A 58 -5.92 -1.92 12.22
CA ILE A 58 -4.48 -1.69 12.10
C ILE A 58 -3.75 -3.01 11.84
N LYS A 59 -4.10 -4.06 12.57
CA LYS A 59 -3.49 -5.39 12.37
C LYS A 59 -3.78 -5.91 10.98
N GLU A 60 -5.00 -5.72 10.50
CA GLU A 60 -5.37 -6.14 9.15
C GLU A 60 -4.57 -5.40 8.10
N ALA A 61 -4.41 -4.08 8.26
CA ALA A 61 -3.61 -3.29 7.34
C ALA A 61 -2.16 -3.77 7.32
N CYS A 62 -1.58 -4.02 8.49
CA CYS A 62 -0.20 -4.50 8.58
C CYS A 62 -0.03 -5.86 7.91
N LYS A 63 -1.01 -6.74 8.08
CA LYS A 63 -0.99 -8.06 7.44
C LYS A 63 -1.02 -7.93 5.92
N ILE A 64 -1.90 -7.06 5.41
CA ILE A 64 -2.00 -6.80 3.98
C ILE A 64 -0.68 -6.27 3.43
N LEU A 65 -0.07 -5.31 4.13
CA LEU A 65 1.19 -4.70 3.69
C LEU A 65 2.34 -5.69 3.71
N LYS A 66 2.36 -6.60 4.68
CA LYS A 66 3.36 -7.67 4.70
C LYS A 66 3.23 -8.58 3.49
N ASN A 67 1.99 -8.90 3.12
CA ASN A 67 1.74 -9.71 1.93
C ASN A 67 2.16 -8.97 0.66
N PHE A 68 1.90 -7.67 0.60
CA PHE A 68 2.34 -6.85 -0.53
C PHE A 68 3.87 -6.83 -0.64
N LYS A 69 4.55 -6.69 0.50
CA LYS A 69 6.01 -6.73 0.52
C LYS A 69 6.54 -8.05 -0.03
N LYS A 70 5.92 -9.14 0.36
CA LYS A 70 6.30 -10.45 -0.12
C LYS A 70 6.13 -10.55 -1.64
N LEU A 71 5.02 -10.04 -2.16
CA LEU A 71 4.77 -10.02 -3.60
C LEU A 71 5.81 -9.16 -4.32
N MET A 72 6.15 -8.01 -3.76
CA MET A 72 7.17 -7.15 -4.36
C MET A 72 8.52 -7.85 -4.43
N LEU A 73 8.87 -8.61 -3.40
CA LEU A 73 10.10 -9.38 -3.41
C LEU A 73 10.06 -10.48 -4.47
N ASP A 74 8.93 -11.16 -4.60
CA ASP A 74 8.76 -12.22 -5.59
C ASP A 74 8.90 -11.69 -7.01
N TYR A 75 8.37 -10.49 -7.27
CA TYR A 75 8.48 -9.85 -8.57
C TYR A 75 9.81 -9.14 -8.78
N ARG A 76 10.63 -9.04 -7.73
CA ARG A 76 11.92 -8.33 -7.76
C ARG A 76 11.75 -6.85 -8.07
N VAL A 77 10.76 -6.24 -7.41
CA VAL A 77 10.52 -4.80 -7.50
C VAL A 77 11.72 -4.06 -6.91
N THR A 78 12.22 -3.07 -7.62
CA THR A 78 13.42 -2.31 -7.20
C THR A 78 13.08 -1.04 -6.45
N GLU A 79 11.92 -0.46 -6.72
CA GLU A 79 11.50 0.78 -6.07
C GLU A 79 10.01 0.73 -5.80
N TYR A 80 9.58 1.29 -4.68
CA TYR A 80 8.16 1.43 -4.42
C TYR A 80 7.86 2.72 -3.69
N ARG A 81 6.62 3.17 -3.79
CA ARG A 81 6.09 4.28 -3.02
C ARG A 81 4.76 3.90 -2.42
N ALA A 82 4.51 4.38 -1.21
CA ALA A 82 3.26 4.16 -0.53
C ALA A 82 2.67 5.51 -0.14
N VAL A 83 1.37 5.67 -0.36
CA VAL A 83 0.64 6.87 0.04
C VAL A 83 -0.55 6.48 0.89
N SER A 84 -0.97 7.37 1.77
CA SER A 84 -2.13 7.13 2.62
C SER A 84 -3.20 8.19 2.38
N THR A 85 -4.44 7.82 2.67
CA THR A 85 -5.57 8.72 2.46
C THR A 85 -5.81 9.64 3.64
N SER A 86 -6.75 10.58 3.44
CA SER A 86 -7.23 11.45 4.49
C SER A 86 -7.84 10.68 5.65
N GLY A 87 -8.38 9.47 5.42
CA GLY A 87 -8.95 8.66 6.49
C GLY A 87 -7.96 8.38 7.61
N ILE A 88 -6.71 8.07 7.26
CA ILE A 88 -5.66 7.88 8.27
C ILE A 88 -5.29 9.23 8.87
N ARG A 89 -5.08 10.24 8.04
CA ARG A 89 -4.65 11.56 8.52
C ARG A 89 -5.64 12.21 9.46
N GLU A 90 -6.93 11.93 9.29
CA GLU A 90 -8.00 12.50 10.12
C GLU A 90 -8.27 11.71 11.39
N SER A 91 -7.68 10.52 11.53
CA SER A 91 -7.90 9.71 12.71
C SER A 91 -7.15 10.28 13.92
N ALA A 92 -7.71 10.08 15.11
CA ALA A 92 -7.10 10.58 16.34
C ALA A 92 -5.79 9.87 16.65
N ASN A 93 -5.60 8.65 16.14
CA ASN A 93 -4.38 7.87 16.36
C ASN A 93 -3.52 7.76 15.11
N CYS A 94 -3.54 8.80 14.28
CA CYS A 94 -2.83 8.84 13.00
C CYS A 94 -1.35 8.49 13.14
N ASP A 95 -0.66 9.12 14.09
CA ASP A 95 0.78 8.90 14.26
C ASP A 95 1.11 7.45 14.58
N TYR A 96 0.30 6.85 15.47
CA TYR A 96 0.49 5.45 15.83
C TYR A 96 0.26 4.53 14.62
N VAL A 97 -0.80 4.78 13.86
CA VAL A 97 -1.15 3.97 12.69
C VAL A 97 -0.05 4.05 11.64
N LEU A 98 0.41 5.26 11.34
CA LEU A 98 1.47 5.45 10.34
C LEU A 98 2.76 4.75 10.77
N GLU A 99 3.09 4.80 12.06
CA GLU A 99 4.27 4.11 12.56
C GLU A 99 4.15 2.59 12.41
N GLN A 100 2.98 2.03 12.72
CA GLN A 100 2.77 0.59 12.56
C GLN A 100 2.86 0.17 11.10
N ILE A 101 2.32 0.97 10.20
CA ILE A 101 2.39 0.70 8.78
C ILE A 101 3.84 0.75 8.30
N ARG A 102 4.59 1.75 8.74
CA ARG A 102 6.00 1.90 8.37
C ARG A 102 6.83 0.70 8.83
N ILE A 103 6.61 0.27 10.06
CA ILE A 103 7.35 -0.88 10.62
C ILE A 103 7.01 -2.16 9.84
N SER A 104 5.76 -2.31 9.42
CA SER A 104 5.30 -3.51 8.74
C SER A 104 5.74 -3.57 7.27
N SER A 105 5.98 -2.43 6.66
CA SER A 105 6.37 -2.38 5.26
C SER A 105 7.86 -2.10 5.11
#